data_4be8f47e321435e3327bc58188b0bff2
#
_entry.id   4be8f47e321435e3327bc58188b0bff2
#
_cell.length_a   1.000
_cell.length_b   1.000
_cell.length_c   1.000
_cell.angle_alpha   90.00
_cell.angle_beta   90.00
_cell.angle_gamma   90.00
#
_symmetry.space_group_name_H-M   'P 1'
#
loop_
_entity.id
_entity.type
_entity.pdbx_description
1 polymer ?
#
loop_
_entity_poly.entity_id
_entity_poly.type
_entity_poly.pdbx_seq_one_letter_code
_entity_poly.pdbx_strand_id
1 'polypeptide(L)'
;MDINQIIAANLKKFRAERNLSLSRLAELSGISKVMLSQIEKGEANPTVNTVWKIAGGLNIPYSALFEQTKGTIEVVTRDKTVAQSDDNGSYKMYCYFASTPLRNFEWFQTEIEEGSSHTSMGHPAKSMEYVMLLEGQLEITIEGRQYVLNKDDAIEFTADNEHTYKNTGTGKAVALVMNYYL
;
A
#
# COMPACT_ATOMS: atom_id res chain seq x y z
N MET A 1 20.98 13.42 8.65
CA MET A 1 20.95 13.67 7.18
C MET A 1 20.61 15.14 7.01
N ASP A 2 21.33 15.86 6.17
CA ASP A 2 21.04 17.27 5.87
C ASP A 2 19.68 17.39 5.18
N ILE A 3 18.94 18.47 5.45
CA ILE A 3 17.60 18.72 4.88
C ILE A 3 17.61 18.70 3.36
N ASN A 4 18.69 19.18 2.75
CA ASN A 4 18.86 19.21 1.29
C ASN A 4 18.97 17.77 0.72
N GLN A 5 19.60 16.85 1.43
CA GLN A 5 19.68 15.45 1.03
C GLN A 5 18.32 14.75 1.13
N ILE A 6 17.49 15.14 2.10
CA ILE A 6 16.12 14.63 2.25
C ILE A 6 15.26 15.11 1.09
N ILE A 7 15.29 16.41 0.78
CA ILE A 7 14.56 16.99 -0.36
C ILE A 7 15.02 16.35 -1.67
N ALA A 8 16.33 16.18 -1.87
CA ALA A 8 16.89 15.55 -3.06
C ALA A 8 16.36 14.13 -3.29
N ALA A 9 16.40 13.30 -2.24
CA ALA A 9 15.94 11.92 -2.29
C ALA A 9 14.43 11.84 -2.57
N ASN A 10 13.62 12.66 -1.88
CA ASN A 10 12.18 12.68 -2.04
C ASN A 10 11.75 13.23 -3.41
N LEU A 11 12.38 14.30 -3.89
CA LEU A 11 12.13 14.84 -5.22
C LEU A 11 12.36 13.78 -6.30
N LYS A 12 13.51 13.10 -6.27
CA LYS A 12 13.85 12.04 -7.21
C LYS A 12 12.86 10.88 -7.13
N LYS A 13 12.49 10.45 -5.91
CA LYS A 13 11.53 9.38 -5.65
C LYS A 13 10.16 9.73 -6.23
N PHE A 14 9.53 10.84 -5.81
CA PHE A 14 8.20 11.22 -6.25
C PHE A 14 8.11 11.51 -7.76
N ARG A 15 9.18 12.05 -8.37
CA ARG A 15 9.25 12.21 -9.82
C ARG A 15 9.28 10.86 -10.54
N ALA A 16 10.10 9.92 -10.06
CA ALA A 16 10.18 8.58 -10.64
C ALA A 16 8.87 7.79 -10.52
N GLU A 17 8.23 7.82 -9.35
CA GLU A 17 6.93 7.17 -9.10
C GLU A 17 5.84 7.66 -10.07
N ARG A 18 5.93 8.92 -10.50
CA ARG A 18 4.99 9.52 -11.48
C ARG A 18 5.45 9.40 -12.93
N ASN A 19 6.55 8.68 -13.18
CA ASN A 19 7.15 8.53 -14.50
C ASN A 19 7.43 9.88 -15.19
N LEU A 20 7.75 10.93 -14.43
CA LEU A 20 8.03 12.25 -14.95
C LEU A 20 9.52 12.38 -15.32
N SER A 21 9.81 12.90 -16.53
CA SER A 21 11.14 13.41 -16.84
C SER A 21 11.41 14.72 -16.11
N LEU A 22 12.69 15.08 -15.92
CA LEU A 22 13.06 16.40 -15.38
C LEU A 22 12.50 17.54 -16.23
N SER A 23 12.43 17.37 -17.55
CA SER A 23 11.85 18.37 -18.46
C SER A 23 10.35 18.53 -18.21
N ARG A 24 9.63 17.43 -18.03
CA ARG A 24 8.19 17.49 -17.74
C ARG A 24 7.88 18.11 -16.38
N LEU A 25 8.68 17.76 -15.36
CA LEU A 25 8.54 18.40 -14.04
C LEU A 25 8.88 19.89 -14.09
N ALA A 26 9.86 20.31 -14.90
CA ALA A 26 10.18 21.72 -15.11
C ALA A 26 8.99 22.50 -15.65
N GLU A 27 8.26 21.96 -16.64
CA GLU A 27 7.03 22.54 -17.17
C GLU A 27 5.93 22.66 -16.10
N LEU A 28 5.71 21.58 -15.32
CA LEU A 28 4.65 21.52 -14.32
C LEU A 28 4.92 22.43 -13.11
N SER A 29 6.19 22.56 -12.70
CA SER A 29 6.57 23.31 -11.50
C SER A 29 6.98 24.74 -11.79
N GLY A 30 7.27 25.08 -13.04
CA GLY A 30 7.87 26.38 -13.41
C GLY A 30 9.30 26.57 -12.89
N ILE A 31 10.01 25.48 -12.55
CA ILE A 31 11.41 25.48 -12.14
C ILE A 31 12.26 24.97 -13.29
N SER A 32 13.43 25.58 -13.52
CA SER A 32 14.29 25.15 -14.63
C SER A 32 14.77 23.70 -14.44
N LYS A 33 14.90 22.97 -15.55
CA LYS A 33 15.43 21.59 -15.55
C LYS A 33 16.81 21.49 -14.89
N VAL A 34 17.67 22.49 -15.09
CA VAL A 34 19.00 22.56 -14.48
C VAL A 34 18.90 22.63 -12.96
N MET A 35 18.05 23.52 -12.44
CA MET A 35 17.83 23.65 -10.99
C MET A 35 17.26 22.36 -10.40
N LEU A 36 16.27 21.73 -11.04
CA LEU A 36 15.71 20.44 -10.58
C LEU A 36 16.80 19.36 -10.54
N SER A 37 17.66 19.29 -11.55
CA SER A 37 18.78 18.34 -11.58
C SER A 37 19.77 18.58 -10.45
N GLN A 38 20.12 19.81 -10.15
CA GLN A 38 21.03 20.17 -9.05
C GLN A 38 20.41 19.84 -7.68
N ILE A 39 19.11 20.09 -7.52
CA ILE A 39 18.39 19.73 -6.29
C ILE A 39 18.37 18.19 -6.11
N GLU A 40 18.05 17.41 -7.14
CA GLU A 40 18.05 15.94 -7.07
C GLU A 40 19.42 15.34 -6.76
N LYS A 41 20.51 16.03 -7.10
CA LYS A 41 21.87 15.63 -6.75
C LYS A 41 22.31 16.08 -5.35
N GLY A 42 21.49 16.93 -4.68
CA GLY A 42 21.85 17.54 -3.41
C GLY A 42 22.90 18.64 -3.54
N GLU A 43 23.12 19.16 -4.75
CA GLU A 43 24.12 20.19 -5.06
C GLU A 43 23.56 21.63 -4.91
N ALA A 44 22.25 21.77 -4.72
CA ALA A 44 21.57 23.05 -4.55
C ALA A 44 20.75 23.06 -3.25
N ASN A 45 20.65 24.25 -2.65
CA ASN A 45 19.78 24.53 -1.50
C ASN A 45 18.53 25.28 -1.99
N PRO A 46 17.39 24.61 -2.20
CA PRO A 46 16.19 25.25 -2.73
C PRO A 46 15.56 26.17 -1.68
N THR A 47 15.06 27.33 -2.14
CA THR A 47 14.27 28.20 -1.27
C THR A 47 12.90 27.58 -0.98
N VAL A 48 12.22 28.09 0.08
CA VAL A 48 10.84 27.66 0.43
C VAL A 48 9.91 27.76 -0.80
N ASN A 49 9.97 28.85 -1.54
CA ASN A 49 9.15 29.04 -2.74
C ASN A 49 9.48 28.03 -3.85
N THR A 50 10.74 27.64 -3.99
CA THR A 50 11.17 26.61 -4.94
C THR A 50 10.56 25.27 -4.56
N VAL A 51 10.61 24.90 -3.28
CA VAL A 51 10.05 23.63 -2.78
C VAL A 51 8.51 23.62 -2.94
N TRP A 52 7.81 24.72 -2.68
CA TRP A 52 6.38 24.85 -2.93
C TRP A 52 6.01 24.62 -4.40
N LYS A 53 6.76 25.20 -5.33
CA LYS A 53 6.54 25.02 -6.77
C LYS A 53 6.78 23.57 -7.20
N ILE A 54 7.82 22.93 -6.66
CA ILE A 54 8.13 21.52 -6.92
C ILE A 54 7.00 20.62 -6.39
N ALA A 55 6.55 20.84 -5.15
CA ALA A 55 5.45 20.08 -4.55
C ALA A 55 4.16 20.23 -5.39
N GLY A 56 3.84 21.43 -5.83
CA GLY A 56 2.71 21.69 -6.74
C GLY A 56 2.85 20.98 -8.08
N GLY A 57 4.03 21.02 -8.70
CA GLY A 57 4.30 20.33 -9.97
C GLY A 57 4.23 18.80 -9.86
N LEU A 58 4.55 18.25 -8.68
CA LEU A 58 4.42 16.84 -8.36
C LEU A 58 3.02 16.44 -7.88
N ASN A 59 2.15 17.41 -7.58
CA ASN A 59 0.84 17.19 -6.95
C ASN A 59 0.96 16.40 -5.64
N ILE A 60 1.84 16.85 -4.73
CA ILE A 60 2.04 16.27 -3.40
C ILE A 60 1.94 17.37 -2.33
N PRO A 61 1.64 17.01 -1.06
CA PRO A 61 1.79 17.93 0.06
C PRO A 61 3.22 18.45 0.17
N TYR A 62 3.37 19.72 0.51
CA TYR A 62 4.67 20.35 0.72
C TYR A 62 5.56 19.58 1.73
N SER A 63 4.94 19.13 2.83
CA SER A 63 5.63 18.36 3.89
C SER A 63 6.24 17.06 3.39
N ALA A 64 5.68 16.42 2.37
CA ALA A 64 6.17 15.16 1.83
C ALA A 64 7.63 15.25 1.32
N LEU A 65 8.06 16.43 0.85
CA LEU A 65 9.45 16.64 0.42
C LEU A 65 10.45 16.69 1.58
N PHE A 66 9.98 16.86 2.81
CA PHE A 66 10.82 16.89 4.02
C PHE A 66 10.75 15.60 4.85
N GLU A 67 9.87 14.68 4.51
CA GLU A 67 9.73 13.43 5.23
C GLU A 67 11.00 12.59 5.11
N GLN A 68 11.62 12.31 6.26
CA GLN A 68 12.68 11.33 6.30
C GLN A 68 12.09 9.94 6.11
N THR A 69 12.30 9.35 4.94
CA THR A 69 12.17 7.91 4.77
C THR A 69 13.35 7.27 5.52
N LYS A 70 13.31 7.28 6.84
CA LYS A 70 14.11 6.32 7.59
C LYS A 70 13.56 4.98 7.16
N GLY A 71 14.40 4.13 6.58
CA GLY A 71 14.14 2.71 6.54
C GLY A 71 14.01 2.26 7.98
N THR A 72 12.83 2.43 8.57
CA THR A 72 12.53 1.94 9.90
C THR A 72 12.41 0.44 9.77
N ILE A 73 13.39 -0.26 10.34
CA ILE A 73 13.19 -1.69 10.62
C ILE A 73 12.11 -1.73 11.69
N GLU A 74 10.94 -2.22 11.32
CA GLU A 74 9.80 -2.37 12.22
C GLU A 74 9.47 -3.86 12.34
N VAL A 75 9.44 -4.35 13.57
CA VAL A 75 8.92 -5.69 13.87
C VAL A 75 7.54 -5.50 14.48
N VAL A 76 6.53 -5.87 13.74
CA VAL A 76 5.14 -5.90 14.21
C VAL A 76 4.85 -7.32 14.66
N THR A 77 4.57 -7.48 15.95
CA THR A 77 4.17 -8.76 16.54
C THR A 77 2.64 -8.82 16.65
N ARG A 78 2.08 -10.02 16.59
CA ARG A 78 0.63 -10.21 16.60
C ARG A 78 -0.07 -9.60 17.83
N ASP A 79 0.55 -9.65 18.99
CA ASP A 79 0.05 -9.06 20.24
C ASP A 79 -0.06 -7.51 20.19
N LYS A 80 0.63 -6.88 19.25
CA LYS A 80 0.56 -5.42 19.01
C LYS A 80 -0.46 -5.04 17.94
N THR A 81 -0.99 -6.00 17.20
CA THR A 81 -2.06 -5.74 16.24
C THR A 81 -3.41 -5.73 16.95
N VAL A 82 -4.30 -4.82 16.53
CA VAL A 82 -5.69 -4.80 17.01
C VAL A 82 -6.51 -5.69 16.09
N ALA A 83 -7.11 -6.73 16.65
CA ALA A 83 -8.03 -7.58 15.93
C ALA A 83 -9.32 -6.81 15.60
N GLN A 84 -9.69 -6.78 14.34
CA GLN A 84 -11.04 -6.42 13.90
C GLN A 84 -11.79 -7.74 13.64
N SER A 85 -13.02 -7.83 14.11
CA SER A 85 -13.86 -9.02 13.92
C SER A 85 -15.26 -8.63 13.48
N ASP A 86 -15.93 -9.54 12.78
CA ASP A 86 -17.36 -9.47 12.57
C ASP A 86 -18.14 -9.63 13.89
N ASP A 87 -19.47 -9.40 13.86
CA ASP A 87 -20.32 -9.36 15.04
C ASP A 87 -20.33 -10.67 15.85
N ASN A 88 -20.12 -11.81 15.18
CA ASN A 88 -20.15 -13.13 15.80
C ASN A 88 -18.73 -13.69 16.06
N GLY A 89 -17.67 -12.97 15.69
CA GLY A 89 -16.29 -13.37 15.89
C GLY A 89 -15.81 -14.50 14.98
N SER A 90 -16.56 -14.87 13.95
CA SER A 90 -16.24 -15.95 13.00
C SER A 90 -15.20 -15.54 11.95
N TYR A 91 -15.03 -14.24 11.73
CA TYR A 91 -13.99 -13.65 10.92
C TYR A 91 -13.17 -12.68 11.78
N LYS A 92 -11.85 -12.79 11.71
CA LYS A 92 -10.92 -11.87 12.38
C LYS A 92 -9.85 -11.42 11.42
N MET A 93 -9.52 -10.14 11.48
CA MET A 93 -8.49 -9.52 10.66
C MET A 93 -7.49 -8.78 11.56
N TYR A 94 -6.21 -8.98 11.33
CA TYR A 94 -5.10 -8.38 12.05
C TYR A 94 -4.26 -7.57 11.08
N CYS A 95 -4.27 -6.24 11.21
CA CYS A 95 -3.48 -5.36 10.36
C CYS A 95 -2.04 -5.29 10.88
N TYR A 96 -1.09 -5.81 10.10
CA TYR A 96 0.35 -5.69 10.38
C TYR A 96 0.92 -4.39 9.82
N PHE A 97 0.54 -4.02 8.62
CA PHE A 97 1.00 -2.79 7.98
C PHE A 97 -0.17 -2.09 7.30
N ALA A 98 -0.59 -0.96 7.87
CA ALA A 98 -1.60 -0.10 7.27
C ALA A 98 -1.02 0.73 6.12
N SER A 99 -1.88 1.16 5.20
CA SER A 99 -1.49 2.08 4.13
C SER A 99 -1.07 3.43 4.71
N THR A 100 -0.13 4.07 4.03
CA THR A 100 0.36 5.41 4.36
C THR A 100 0.61 6.17 3.06
N PRO A 101 0.82 7.48 3.07
CA PRO A 101 1.19 8.21 1.85
C PRO A 101 2.46 7.69 1.14
N LEU A 102 3.28 6.87 1.85
CA LEU A 102 4.50 6.26 1.33
C LEU A 102 4.38 4.74 1.13
N ARG A 103 3.25 4.16 1.53
CA ARG A 103 2.97 2.73 1.42
C ARG A 103 1.56 2.57 0.86
N ASN A 104 1.47 2.25 -0.42
CA ASN A 104 0.20 2.07 -1.13
C ASN A 104 -0.33 0.63 -1.04
N PHE A 105 -0.03 -0.05 0.05
CA PHE A 105 -0.59 -1.36 0.36
C PHE A 105 -0.93 -1.46 1.84
N GLU A 106 -1.77 -2.42 2.15
CA GLU A 106 -2.06 -2.90 3.51
C GLU A 106 -1.76 -4.38 3.59
N TRP A 107 -1.31 -4.85 4.76
CA TRP A 107 -1.00 -6.24 4.96
C TRP A 107 -1.72 -6.76 6.19
N PHE A 108 -2.52 -7.81 5.97
CA PHE A 108 -3.34 -8.42 6.99
C PHE A 108 -3.03 -9.91 7.14
N GLN A 109 -3.28 -10.43 8.33
CA GLN A 109 -3.57 -11.84 8.53
C GLN A 109 -5.06 -11.97 8.86
N THR A 110 -5.75 -12.88 8.19
CA THR A 110 -7.17 -13.17 8.42
C THR A 110 -7.35 -14.57 8.96
N GLU A 111 -8.35 -14.73 9.79
CA GLU A 111 -8.78 -16.03 10.34
C GLU A 111 -10.27 -16.17 10.14
N ILE A 112 -10.68 -17.32 9.62
CA ILE A 112 -12.09 -17.67 9.35
C ILE A 112 -12.40 -18.99 10.02
N GLU A 113 -13.37 -19.01 10.93
CA GLU A 113 -13.80 -20.22 11.63
C GLU A 113 -14.43 -21.22 10.65
N GLU A 114 -14.42 -22.51 11.02
CA GLU A 114 -14.96 -23.60 10.19
C GLU A 114 -16.39 -23.33 9.72
N GLY A 115 -16.66 -23.50 8.43
CA GLY A 115 -17.96 -23.31 7.80
C GLY A 115 -18.44 -21.87 7.71
N SER A 116 -17.63 -20.91 8.21
CA SER A 116 -17.98 -19.48 8.19
C SER A 116 -17.54 -18.80 6.90
N SER A 117 -18.14 -17.64 6.63
CA SER A 117 -17.82 -16.81 5.47
C SER A 117 -17.79 -15.34 5.85
N HIS A 118 -17.03 -14.55 5.08
CA HIS A 118 -16.95 -13.11 5.16
C HIS A 118 -17.08 -12.51 3.76
N THR A 119 -17.91 -11.47 3.60
CA THR A 119 -18.08 -10.75 2.34
C THR A 119 -17.48 -9.35 2.47
N SER A 120 -16.52 -9.05 1.61
CA SER A 120 -15.98 -7.70 1.42
C SER A 120 -16.79 -6.98 0.36
N MET A 121 -17.15 -5.72 0.62
CA MET A 121 -17.88 -4.87 -0.34
C MET A 121 -17.02 -4.34 -1.50
N GLY A 122 -15.75 -4.73 -1.53
CA GLY A 122 -14.77 -4.23 -2.49
C GLY A 122 -14.00 -3.01 -1.99
N HIS A 123 -12.88 -2.76 -2.61
CA HIS A 123 -11.94 -1.68 -2.31
C HIS A 123 -12.07 -0.54 -3.33
N PRO A 124 -11.37 0.60 -3.15
CA PRO A 124 -11.33 1.67 -4.16
C PRO A 124 -10.95 1.15 -5.56
N ALA A 125 -11.44 1.82 -6.59
CA ALA A 125 -11.18 1.43 -7.99
C ALA A 125 -9.69 1.18 -8.27
N LYS A 126 -9.40 0.13 -9.04
CA LYS A 126 -8.06 -0.37 -9.40
C LYS A 126 -7.27 -1.00 -8.24
N SER A 127 -7.91 -1.30 -7.12
CA SER A 127 -7.25 -2.07 -6.07
C SER A 127 -7.00 -3.51 -6.53
N MET A 128 -5.85 -4.04 -6.15
CA MET A 128 -5.49 -5.45 -6.32
C MET A 128 -5.42 -6.11 -4.95
N GLU A 129 -5.90 -7.33 -4.87
CA GLU A 129 -5.75 -8.14 -3.67
C GLU A 129 -4.95 -9.40 -3.96
N TYR A 130 -4.04 -9.71 -3.05
CA TYR A 130 -3.19 -10.90 -3.06
C TYR A 130 -3.49 -11.69 -1.81
N VAL A 131 -3.89 -12.94 -1.97
CA VAL A 131 -4.24 -13.83 -0.87
C VAL A 131 -3.37 -15.07 -0.93
N MET A 132 -2.71 -15.41 0.17
CA MET A 132 -1.97 -16.66 0.34
C MET A 132 -2.54 -17.42 1.53
N LEU A 133 -3.00 -18.64 1.30
CA LEU A 133 -3.53 -19.49 2.36
C LEU A 133 -2.40 -20.19 3.12
N LEU A 134 -2.34 -19.98 4.43
CA LEU A 134 -1.34 -20.56 5.32
C LEU A 134 -1.83 -21.83 6.01
N GLU A 135 -3.14 -21.92 6.29
CA GLU A 135 -3.75 -23.05 7.01
C GLU A 135 -5.20 -23.22 6.59
N GLY A 136 -5.66 -24.49 6.53
CA GLY A 136 -7.03 -24.84 6.19
C GLY A 136 -7.30 -24.91 4.68
N GLN A 137 -8.55 -24.66 4.29
CA GLN A 137 -9.02 -24.57 2.92
C GLN A 137 -9.95 -23.37 2.79
N LEU A 138 -9.77 -22.57 1.75
CA LEU A 138 -10.49 -21.33 1.54
C LEU A 138 -11.09 -21.28 0.13
N GLU A 139 -12.40 -21.10 0.03
CA GLU A 139 -13.08 -20.77 -1.20
C GLU A 139 -13.22 -19.25 -1.31
N ILE A 140 -12.82 -18.67 -2.43
CA ILE A 140 -13.00 -17.25 -2.72
C ILE A 140 -13.95 -17.13 -3.90
N THR A 141 -15.07 -16.43 -3.73
CA THR A 141 -16.03 -16.12 -4.78
C THR A 141 -15.79 -14.70 -5.28
N ILE A 142 -15.46 -14.56 -6.57
CA ILE A 142 -15.20 -13.29 -7.26
C ILE A 142 -16.05 -13.26 -8.53
N GLU A 143 -16.88 -12.23 -8.71
CA GLU A 143 -17.77 -12.10 -9.88
C GLU A 143 -18.58 -13.38 -10.17
N GLY A 144 -19.05 -14.06 -9.10
CA GLY A 144 -19.83 -15.29 -9.20
C GLY A 144 -19.02 -16.55 -9.54
N ARG A 145 -17.71 -16.47 -9.67
CA ARG A 145 -16.81 -17.61 -9.88
C ARG A 145 -16.14 -18.01 -8.58
N GLN A 146 -16.04 -19.30 -8.34
CA GLN A 146 -15.43 -19.86 -7.14
C GLN A 146 -14.03 -20.38 -7.41
N TYR A 147 -13.10 -20.01 -6.52
CA TYR A 147 -11.70 -20.43 -6.53
C TYR A 147 -11.37 -21.06 -5.19
N VAL A 148 -10.91 -22.30 -5.19
CA VAL A 148 -10.55 -23.02 -3.96
C VAL A 148 -9.05 -23.00 -3.80
N LEU A 149 -8.59 -22.49 -2.67
CA LEU A 149 -7.20 -22.52 -2.25
C LEU A 149 -6.99 -23.60 -1.20
N ASN A 150 -5.94 -24.37 -1.36
CA ASN A 150 -5.39 -25.23 -0.33
C ASN A 150 -4.19 -24.55 0.32
N LYS A 151 -3.71 -25.12 1.41
CA LYS A 151 -2.52 -24.60 2.08
C LYS A 151 -1.36 -24.39 1.08
N ASP A 152 -0.70 -23.22 1.19
CA ASP A 152 0.41 -22.75 0.36
C ASP A 152 0.01 -22.31 -1.07
N ASP A 153 -1.29 -22.37 -1.43
CA ASP A 153 -1.81 -21.76 -2.66
C ASP A 153 -1.99 -20.23 -2.49
N ALA A 154 -1.87 -19.51 -3.61
CA ALA A 154 -2.11 -18.08 -3.65
C ALA A 154 -2.93 -17.66 -4.87
N ILE A 155 -3.65 -16.57 -4.74
CA ILE A 155 -4.43 -15.93 -5.81
C ILE A 155 -4.18 -14.42 -5.81
N GLU A 156 -4.25 -13.79 -6.99
CA GLU A 156 -4.37 -12.36 -7.14
C GLU A 156 -5.63 -12.03 -7.95
N PHE A 157 -6.28 -10.92 -7.63
CA PHE A 157 -7.45 -10.45 -8.37
C PHE A 157 -7.67 -8.95 -8.19
N THR A 158 -8.42 -8.34 -9.13
CA THR A 158 -8.92 -6.98 -8.99
C THR A 158 -10.03 -6.97 -7.94
N ALA A 159 -9.84 -6.21 -6.87
CA ALA A 159 -10.69 -6.24 -5.68
C ALA A 159 -11.60 -5.02 -5.54
N ASP A 160 -11.96 -4.38 -6.64
CA ASP A 160 -12.86 -3.22 -6.66
C ASP A 160 -14.35 -3.60 -6.61
N ASN A 161 -14.67 -4.89 -6.74
CA ASN A 161 -16.02 -5.43 -6.62
C ASN A 161 -16.18 -6.31 -5.37
N GLU A 162 -17.44 -6.60 -5.04
CA GLU A 162 -17.77 -7.52 -3.96
C GLU A 162 -17.15 -8.90 -4.20
N HIS A 163 -16.57 -9.45 -3.14
CA HIS A 163 -16.02 -10.81 -3.13
C HIS A 163 -16.20 -11.46 -1.76
N THR A 164 -16.30 -12.77 -1.73
CA THR A 164 -16.60 -13.54 -0.50
C THR A 164 -15.54 -14.59 -0.24
N TYR A 165 -15.09 -14.67 1.00
CA TYR A 165 -14.23 -15.71 1.54
C TYR A 165 -15.07 -16.70 2.33
N LYS A 166 -14.89 -17.99 2.10
CA LYS A 166 -15.58 -19.05 2.83
C LYS A 166 -14.60 -20.13 3.23
N ASN A 167 -14.55 -20.47 4.51
CA ASN A 167 -13.80 -21.61 4.98
C ASN A 167 -14.58 -22.89 4.66
N THR A 168 -14.09 -23.69 3.72
CA THR A 168 -14.68 -24.97 3.29
C THR A 168 -13.92 -26.18 3.85
N GLY A 169 -12.85 -25.95 4.60
CA GLY A 169 -12.06 -26.99 5.25
C GLY A 169 -12.56 -27.32 6.64
N THR A 170 -11.85 -28.20 7.31
CA THR A 170 -12.01 -28.51 8.74
C THR A 170 -11.09 -27.64 9.57
N GLY A 171 -11.60 -27.14 10.69
CA GLY A 171 -10.86 -26.20 11.55
C GLY A 171 -10.79 -24.79 10.95
N LYS A 172 -9.88 -24.01 11.46
CA LYS A 172 -9.72 -22.59 11.07
C LYS A 172 -8.96 -22.45 9.75
N ALA A 173 -9.42 -21.55 8.87
CA ALA A 173 -8.62 -21.09 7.74
C ALA A 173 -7.84 -19.84 8.14
N VAL A 174 -6.55 -19.80 7.81
CA VAL A 174 -5.65 -18.66 8.07
C VAL A 174 -5.02 -18.24 6.76
N ALA A 175 -5.19 -16.95 6.39
CA ALA A 175 -4.62 -16.41 5.17
C ALA A 175 -3.83 -15.12 5.44
N LEU A 176 -2.80 -14.87 4.62
CA LEU A 176 -2.22 -13.55 4.43
C LEU A 176 -2.97 -12.84 3.30
N VAL A 177 -3.36 -11.61 3.54
CA VAL A 177 -4.04 -10.75 2.56
C VAL A 177 -3.26 -9.45 2.41
N MET A 178 -2.94 -9.09 1.18
CA MET A 178 -2.34 -7.81 0.86
C MET A 178 -3.23 -7.05 -0.12
N ASN A 179 -3.72 -5.90 0.31
CA ASN A 179 -4.46 -4.95 -0.52
C ASN A 179 -3.48 -3.93 -1.09
N TYR A 180 -3.37 -3.86 -2.40
CA TYR A 180 -2.52 -2.91 -3.12
C TYR A 180 -3.36 -1.86 -3.83
N TYR A 181 -3.05 -0.59 -3.60
CA TYR A 181 -3.78 0.57 -4.13
C TYR A 181 -2.96 1.25 -5.22
N LEU A 182 -3.49 1.30 -6.48
CA LEU A 182 -2.85 1.91 -7.65
C LEU A 182 -3.07 3.41 -7.74
#